data_676594d22fe63e06ca597b21e2c325ca
#
_entry.id   676594d22fe63e06ca597b21e2c325ca
#
_cell.length_a   1.000
_cell.length_b   1.000
_cell.length_c   1.000
_cell.angle_alpha   90.00
_cell.angle_beta   90.00
_cell.angle_gamma   90.00
#
_symmetry.space_group_name_H-M   'P 1'
#
loop_
_entity.id
_entity.type
_entity.pdbx_description
1 polymer ?
#
loop_
_entity_poly.entity_id
_entity_poly.type
_entity_poly.pdbx_seq_one_letter_code
_entity_poly.pdbx_strand_id
1 'polypeptide(L)'
;AALEVARANAARHQLESRIQFHQADLLAGSENDAFDFIVTNPPYVGESEEDQVQLEVRKFEPRGAVFAGPTGVEVITRLIPQARAALRPGGWLVMEISGAISDKVRQLLQDWDDVRIRPDLQSIPRVVQARK
;
A
#
# COMPACT_ATOMS: atom_id res chain seq x y z
N ALA A 1 18.22 -2.82 6.25
CA ALA A 1 18.04 -1.56 7.01
C ALA A 1 16.59 -1.39 7.52
N ALA A 2 15.55 -1.27 6.67
CA ALA A 2 14.17 -1.00 7.12
C ALA A 2 13.64 -2.06 8.11
N LEU A 3 13.86 -3.35 7.85
CA LEU A 3 13.43 -4.42 8.75
C LEU A 3 14.18 -4.43 10.10
N GLU A 4 15.41 -3.94 10.15
CA GLU A 4 16.16 -3.79 11.41
C GLU A 4 15.51 -2.74 12.29
N VAL A 5 15.14 -1.60 11.71
CA VAL A 5 14.42 -0.54 12.43
C VAL A 5 13.03 -1.04 12.87
N ALA A 6 12.32 -1.75 12.02
CA ALA A 6 11.01 -2.32 12.35
C ALA A 6 11.11 -3.32 13.54
N ARG A 7 12.12 -4.19 13.56
CA ARG A 7 12.36 -5.11 14.67
C ARG A 7 12.72 -4.37 15.97
N ALA A 8 13.59 -3.34 15.87
CA ALA A 8 13.94 -2.51 17.04
C ALA A 8 12.71 -1.79 17.62
N ASN A 9 11.82 -1.28 16.76
CA ASN A 9 10.56 -0.68 17.19
C ASN A 9 9.62 -1.70 17.85
N ALA A 10 9.49 -2.90 17.28
CA ALA A 10 8.68 -3.96 17.89
C ALA A 10 9.20 -4.33 19.29
N ALA A 11 10.53 -4.48 19.45
CA ALA A 11 11.18 -4.74 20.74
C ALA A 11 10.89 -3.62 21.73
N ARG A 12 11.07 -2.37 21.32
CA ARG A 12 10.79 -1.19 22.17
C ARG A 12 9.35 -1.16 22.69
N HIS A 13 8.41 -1.64 21.90
CA HIS A 13 6.99 -1.69 22.25
C HIS A 13 6.54 -3.06 22.80
N GLN A 14 7.47 -4.00 23.03
CA GLN A 14 7.19 -5.35 23.56
C GLN A 14 6.18 -6.13 22.68
N LEU A 15 6.31 -6.01 21.37
CA LEU A 15 5.42 -6.62 20.38
C LEU A 15 6.09 -7.71 19.53
N GLU A 16 7.34 -8.11 19.82
CA GLU A 16 8.11 -9.05 18.99
C GLU A 16 7.41 -10.40 18.81
N SER A 17 6.72 -10.88 19.86
CA SER A 17 5.99 -12.13 19.79
C SER A 17 4.69 -12.09 18.98
N ARG A 18 4.24 -10.89 18.60
CA ARG A 18 3.00 -10.64 17.87
C ARG A 18 3.22 -10.23 16.42
N ILE A 19 4.46 -9.93 16.02
CA ILE A 19 4.79 -9.42 14.69
C ILE A 19 5.76 -10.39 14.01
N GLN A 20 5.40 -10.84 12.81
CA GLN A 20 6.30 -11.57 11.92
C GLN A 20 6.82 -10.63 10.84
N PHE A 21 8.15 -10.64 10.63
CA PHE A 21 8.82 -9.77 9.68
C PHE A 21 9.28 -10.57 8.46
N HIS A 22 8.78 -10.20 7.29
CA HIS A 22 9.15 -10.83 6.03
C HIS A 22 9.80 -9.81 5.10
N GLN A 23 10.84 -10.22 4.39
CA GLN A 23 11.40 -9.47 3.27
C GLN A 23 10.85 -10.06 1.99
N ALA A 24 9.99 -9.32 1.30
CA ALA A 24 9.35 -9.76 0.07
C ALA A 24 9.13 -8.59 -0.88
N ASP A 25 8.90 -8.88 -2.15
CA ASP A 25 8.37 -7.91 -3.11
C ASP A 25 6.83 -7.94 -3.02
N LEU A 26 6.29 -6.93 -2.38
CA LEU A 26 4.87 -6.83 -2.03
C LEU A 26 4.42 -8.03 -1.16
N LEU A 27 3.48 -8.83 -1.65
CA LEU A 27 2.94 -10.01 -0.95
C LEU A 27 3.43 -11.33 -1.55
N ALA A 28 4.53 -11.31 -2.31
CA ALA A 28 5.08 -12.53 -2.89
C ALA A 28 5.42 -13.55 -1.79
N GLY A 29 4.91 -14.78 -1.92
CA GLY A 29 5.05 -15.84 -0.94
C GLY A 29 3.96 -15.90 0.13
N SER A 30 3.02 -14.96 0.13
CA SER A 30 1.90 -14.89 1.10
C SER A 30 0.54 -15.28 0.51
N GLU A 31 0.52 -15.93 -0.65
CA GLU A 31 -0.72 -16.21 -1.40
C GLU A 31 -1.72 -17.14 -0.67
N ASN A 32 -1.25 -17.85 0.35
CA ASN A 32 -2.07 -18.81 1.11
C ASN A 32 -2.24 -18.43 2.58
N ASP A 33 -1.81 -17.22 2.99
CA ASP A 33 -1.79 -16.85 4.41
C ASP A 33 -3.18 -16.51 4.98
N ALA A 34 -4.20 -16.37 4.13
CA ALA A 34 -5.59 -16.14 4.50
C ALA A 34 -5.78 -14.97 5.48
N PHE A 35 -5.19 -13.82 5.18
CA PHE A 35 -5.27 -12.63 6.01
C PHE A 35 -6.69 -12.09 6.14
N ASP A 36 -7.03 -11.57 7.32
CA ASP A 36 -8.27 -10.81 7.56
C ASP A 36 -8.20 -9.42 6.94
N PHE A 37 -7.03 -8.77 7.05
CA PHE A 37 -6.76 -7.43 6.57
C PHE A 37 -5.39 -7.36 5.90
N ILE A 38 -5.32 -6.60 4.83
CA ILE A 38 -4.08 -6.09 4.26
C ILE A 38 -4.15 -4.58 4.32
N VAL A 39 -3.22 -3.96 5.06
CA VAL A 39 -3.12 -2.50 5.20
C VAL A 39 -1.78 -2.06 4.63
N THR A 40 -1.80 -1.11 3.71
CA THR A 40 -0.59 -0.72 2.98
C THR A 40 -0.58 0.76 2.60
N ASN A 41 0.61 1.34 2.57
CA ASN A 41 0.91 2.61 1.92
C ASN A 41 1.97 2.33 0.84
N PRO A 42 1.55 1.91 -0.36
CA PRO A 42 2.48 1.60 -1.44
C PRO A 42 2.98 2.89 -2.10
N PRO A 43 4.11 2.87 -2.82
CA PRO A 43 4.48 3.98 -3.68
C PRO A 43 3.38 4.20 -4.74
N TYR A 44 3.00 5.47 -4.94
CA TYR A 44 1.92 5.85 -5.86
C TYR A 44 2.22 7.14 -6.64
N VAL A 45 3.42 7.68 -6.55
CA VAL A 45 3.82 8.89 -7.30
C VAL A 45 4.34 8.47 -8.68
N GLY A 46 3.81 9.09 -9.72
CA GLY A 46 4.33 8.94 -11.08
C GLY A 46 5.66 9.70 -11.26
N GLU A 47 6.56 9.18 -12.08
CA GLU A 47 7.85 9.85 -12.35
C GLU A 47 7.65 11.25 -12.96
N SER A 48 6.57 11.46 -13.72
CA SER A 48 6.22 12.78 -14.26
C SER A 48 5.78 13.79 -13.20
N GLU A 49 5.51 13.36 -11.97
CA GLU A 49 5.06 14.20 -10.85
C GLU A 49 6.22 14.52 -9.88
N GLU A 50 7.45 14.12 -10.19
CA GLU A 50 8.62 14.26 -9.30
C GLU A 50 8.81 15.71 -8.82
N ASP A 51 8.58 16.69 -9.68
CA ASP A 51 8.73 18.11 -9.34
C ASP A 51 7.66 18.62 -8.35
N GLN A 52 6.55 17.91 -8.20
CA GLN A 52 5.47 18.24 -7.26
C GLN A 52 5.68 17.60 -5.88
N VAL A 53 6.60 16.65 -5.77
CA VAL A 53 6.93 16.01 -4.50
C VAL A 53 7.76 16.96 -3.63
N GLN A 54 7.43 17.03 -2.34
CA GLN A 54 8.16 17.86 -1.38
C GLN A 54 9.66 17.53 -1.38
N LEU A 55 10.48 18.56 -1.28
CA LEU A 55 11.95 18.43 -1.39
C LEU A 55 12.53 17.48 -0.35
N GLU A 56 11.97 17.48 0.87
CA GLU A 56 12.36 16.60 1.98
C GLU A 56 12.13 15.14 1.61
N VAL A 57 10.97 14.82 1.03
CA VAL A 57 10.64 13.46 0.58
C VAL A 57 11.60 13.01 -0.51
N ARG A 58 11.84 13.86 -1.52
CA ARG A 58 12.79 13.55 -2.62
C ARG A 58 14.22 13.31 -2.14
N LYS A 59 14.65 14.01 -1.07
CA LYS A 59 16.04 13.95 -0.57
C LYS A 59 16.27 12.81 0.42
N PHE A 60 15.29 12.48 1.24
CA PHE A 60 15.49 11.61 2.39
C PHE A 60 14.75 10.27 2.30
N GLU A 61 13.68 10.17 1.50
CA GLU A 61 12.99 8.92 1.29
C GLU A 61 13.63 8.08 0.17
N PRO A 62 13.73 6.77 0.32
CA PRO A 62 14.17 5.89 -0.77
C PRO A 62 13.24 6.04 -1.98
N ARG A 63 13.79 6.24 -3.18
CA ARG A 63 12.98 6.41 -4.42
C ARG A 63 11.92 5.31 -4.59
N GLY A 64 12.29 4.06 -4.33
CA GLY A 64 11.36 2.91 -4.43
C GLY A 64 10.23 2.91 -3.37
N ALA A 65 10.30 3.76 -2.35
CA ALA A 65 9.21 3.94 -1.37
C ALA A 65 8.21 5.02 -1.81
N VAL A 66 8.54 5.85 -2.79
CA VAL A 66 7.75 7.01 -3.24
C VAL A 66 7.24 6.82 -4.68
N PHE A 67 8.14 6.46 -5.59
CA PHE A 67 7.84 6.40 -7.03
C PHE A 67 7.44 4.98 -7.45
N ALA A 68 6.30 4.89 -8.12
CA ALA A 68 5.69 3.63 -8.57
C ALA A 68 5.95 3.32 -10.04
N GLY A 69 6.64 4.21 -10.77
CA GLY A 69 6.85 4.12 -12.21
C GLY A 69 6.22 5.30 -12.97
N PRO A 70 6.08 5.22 -14.29
CA PRO A 70 5.68 6.36 -15.12
C PRO A 70 4.33 7.00 -14.76
N THR A 71 3.35 6.21 -14.33
CA THR A 71 1.96 6.67 -14.13
C THR A 71 1.50 6.67 -12.66
N GLY A 72 2.31 6.13 -11.74
CA GLY A 72 1.98 6.05 -10.32
C GLY A 72 1.08 4.87 -9.92
N VAL A 73 0.62 4.05 -10.86
CA VAL A 73 -0.25 2.88 -10.57
C VAL A 73 0.44 1.53 -10.74
N GLU A 74 1.69 1.50 -11.18
CA GLU A 74 2.39 0.27 -11.54
C GLU A 74 2.51 -0.70 -10.37
N VAL A 75 2.87 -0.19 -9.19
CA VAL A 75 2.98 -1.01 -7.97
C VAL A 75 1.59 -1.49 -7.52
N ILE A 76 0.60 -0.61 -7.53
CA ILE A 76 -0.78 -0.93 -7.13
C ILE A 76 -1.39 -1.99 -8.06
N THR A 77 -1.13 -1.91 -9.37
CA THR A 77 -1.59 -2.90 -10.37
C THR A 77 -1.05 -4.30 -10.07
N ARG A 78 0.18 -4.41 -9.54
CA ARG A 78 0.78 -5.69 -9.10
C ARG A 78 0.27 -6.13 -7.73
N LEU A 79 0.01 -5.17 -6.84
CA LEU A 79 -0.40 -5.43 -5.45
C LEU A 79 -1.83 -5.99 -5.36
N ILE A 80 -2.78 -5.43 -6.10
CA ILE A 80 -4.21 -5.81 -6.00
C ILE A 80 -4.45 -7.31 -6.24
N PRO A 81 -3.94 -7.96 -7.31
CA PRO A 81 -4.13 -9.40 -7.48
C PRO A 81 -3.42 -10.23 -6.40
N GLN A 82 -2.25 -9.82 -5.92
CA GLN A 82 -1.58 -10.49 -4.82
C GLN A 82 -2.38 -10.37 -3.52
N ALA A 83 -2.92 -9.19 -3.22
CA ALA A 83 -3.79 -8.96 -2.06
C ALA A 83 -5.05 -9.84 -2.15
N ARG A 84 -5.66 -9.97 -3.34
CA ARG A 84 -6.80 -10.84 -3.52
C ARG A 84 -6.45 -12.32 -3.28
N ALA A 85 -5.27 -12.77 -3.68
CA ALA A 85 -4.81 -14.14 -3.43
C ALA A 85 -4.57 -14.39 -1.92
N ALA A 86 -3.93 -13.45 -1.24
CA ALA A 86 -3.52 -13.56 0.17
C ALA A 86 -4.66 -13.34 1.19
N LEU A 87 -5.72 -12.60 0.84
CA LEU A 87 -6.87 -12.39 1.71
C LEU A 87 -7.79 -13.61 1.75
N ARG A 88 -8.34 -13.91 2.92
CA ARG A 88 -9.46 -14.85 3.02
C ARG A 88 -10.72 -14.29 2.36
N PRO A 89 -11.72 -15.13 2.00
CA PRO A 89 -13.03 -14.64 1.57
C PRO A 89 -13.62 -13.69 2.62
N GLY A 90 -14.09 -12.51 2.19
CA GLY A 90 -14.59 -11.45 3.07
C GLY A 90 -13.51 -10.62 3.76
N GLY A 91 -12.23 -10.87 3.51
CA GLY A 91 -11.11 -10.05 4.01
C GLY A 91 -11.03 -8.69 3.32
N TRP A 92 -10.33 -7.74 3.95
CA TRP A 92 -10.29 -6.35 3.53
C TRP A 92 -8.91 -5.91 3.07
N LEU A 93 -8.86 -5.20 1.95
CA LEU A 93 -7.72 -4.38 1.53
C LEU A 93 -7.99 -2.92 1.93
N VAL A 94 -7.05 -2.31 2.64
CA VAL A 94 -7.05 -0.88 2.98
C VAL A 94 -5.73 -0.28 2.49
N MET A 95 -5.79 0.69 1.60
CA MET A 95 -4.62 1.19 0.91
C MET A 95 -4.64 2.71 0.80
N GLU A 96 -3.51 3.36 1.13
CA GLU A 96 -3.32 4.78 0.83
C GLU A 96 -3.09 4.98 -0.67
N ILE A 97 -3.65 6.07 -1.20
CA ILE A 97 -3.55 6.45 -2.61
C ILE A 97 -3.38 7.97 -2.72
N SER A 98 -2.94 8.46 -3.88
CA SER A 98 -3.11 9.87 -4.22
C SER A 98 -4.47 10.13 -4.88
N GLY A 99 -4.97 11.36 -4.75
CA GLY A 99 -6.19 11.77 -5.43
C GLY A 99 -6.10 11.65 -6.95
N ALA A 100 -4.91 11.87 -7.52
CA ALA A 100 -4.66 11.82 -8.96
C ALA A 100 -4.92 10.44 -9.60
N ILE A 101 -4.73 9.36 -8.83
CA ILE A 101 -4.89 7.98 -9.32
C ILE A 101 -6.20 7.32 -8.86
N SER A 102 -7.05 8.04 -8.13
CA SER A 102 -8.25 7.47 -7.49
C SER A 102 -9.18 6.74 -8.46
N ASP A 103 -9.42 7.32 -9.65
CA ASP A 103 -10.29 6.72 -10.66
C ASP A 103 -9.69 5.43 -11.26
N LYS A 104 -8.37 5.44 -11.50
CA LYS A 104 -7.66 4.24 -11.99
C LYS A 104 -7.69 3.11 -10.95
N VAL A 105 -7.50 3.46 -9.67
CA VAL A 105 -7.58 2.48 -8.58
C VAL A 105 -8.99 1.93 -8.46
N ARG A 106 -10.03 2.74 -8.61
CA ARG A 106 -11.42 2.27 -8.63
C ARG A 106 -11.67 1.27 -9.77
N GLN A 107 -11.12 1.51 -10.95
CA GLN A 107 -11.21 0.58 -12.08
C GLN A 107 -10.50 -0.74 -11.80
N LEU A 108 -9.31 -0.71 -11.16
CA LEU A 108 -8.57 -1.92 -10.78
C LEU A 108 -9.32 -2.77 -9.74
N LEU A 109 -10.20 -2.15 -8.95
CA LEU A 109 -10.98 -2.80 -7.92
C LEU A 109 -12.43 -3.14 -8.36
N GLN A 110 -12.76 -3.06 -9.64
CA GLN A 110 -14.13 -3.25 -10.15
C GLN A 110 -14.77 -4.59 -9.77
N ASP A 111 -13.96 -5.64 -9.59
CA ASP A 111 -14.40 -7.00 -9.20
C ASP A 111 -14.35 -7.24 -7.69
N TRP A 112 -14.16 -6.18 -6.89
CA TRP A 112 -14.15 -6.24 -5.43
C TRP A 112 -15.46 -5.72 -4.87
N ASP A 113 -15.86 -6.23 -3.69
CA ASP A 113 -17.04 -5.77 -2.96
C ASP A 113 -16.73 -4.53 -2.11
N ASP A 114 -17.77 -3.78 -1.75
CA ASP A 114 -17.71 -2.66 -0.79
C ASP A 114 -16.58 -1.64 -1.03
N VAL A 115 -16.26 -1.37 -2.29
CA VAL A 115 -15.20 -0.42 -2.65
C VAL A 115 -15.60 0.99 -2.26
N ARG A 116 -14.83 1.61 -1.36
CA ARG A 116 -15.03 2.99 -0.90
C ARG A 116 -13.72 3.74 -0.89
N ILE A 117 -13.76 4.99 -1.34
CA ILE A 117 -12.62 5.91 -1.25
C ILE A 117 -12.97 6.99 -0.23
N ARG A 118 -12.12 7.14 0.76
CA ARG A 118 -12.24 8.11 1.84
C ARG A 118 -11.31 9.29 1.59
N PRO A 119 -11.80 10.52 1.70
CA PRO A 119 -10.95 11.69 1.63
C PRO A 119 -10.17 11.90 2.95
N ASP A 120 -9.08 12.66 2.85
CA ASP A 120 -8.38 13.23 4.00
C ASP A 120 -9.10 14.48 4.54
N LEU A 121 -8.48 15.16 5.51
CA LEU A 121 -9.02 16.37 6.12
C LEU A 121 -9.12 17.56 5.16
N GLN A 122 -8.46 17.50 4.01
CA GLN A 122 -8.54 18.50 2.93
C GLN A 122 -9.56 18.10 1.84
N SER A 123 -10.35 17.05 2.08
CA SER A 123 -11.31 16.51 1.12
C SER A 123 -10.68 15.91 -0.14
N ILE A 124 -9.40 15.54 -0.08
CA ILE A 124 -8.69 14.88 -1.19
C ILE A 124 -8.80 13.36 -1.01
N PRO A 125 -9.18 12.59 -2.05
CA PRO A 125 -9.18 11.12 -2.00
C PRO A 125 -7.85 10.58 -1.49
N ARG A 126 -7.86 9.80 -0.40
CA ARG A 126 -6.61 9.37 0.26
C ARG A 126 -6.57 7.91 0.64
N VAL A 127 -7.66 7.29 1.02
CA VAL A 127 -7.68 5.90 1.43
C VAL A 127 -8.76 5.15 0.67
N VAL A 128 -8.40 4.06 0.00
CA VAL A 128 -9.35 3.11 -0.55
C VAL A 128 -9.48 1.90 0.36
N GLN A 129 -10.70 1.43 0.54
CA GLN A 129 -11.02 0.14 1.14
C GLN A 129 -11.81 -0.71 0.13
N ALA A 130 -11.55 -2.01 0.12
CA ALA A 130 -12.25 -2.99 -0.72
C ALA A 130 -12.31 -4.34 -0.02
N ARG A 131 -13.38 -5.09 -0.22
CA ARG A 131 -13.59 -6.42 0.35
C ARG A 131 -13.47 -7.50 -0.74
N LYS A 132 -12.73 -8.58 -0.41
CA LYS A 132 -12.65 -9.76 -1.28
C LYS A 132 -13.92 -10.58 -1.27
#